data_026b9cef701d92f9f2c7d178e9bf23e7
#
_entry.id   026b9cef701d92f9f2c7d178e9bf23e7
#
_cell.length_a   1.000
_cell.length_b   1.000
_cell.length_c   1.000
_cell.angle_alpha   90.00
_cell.angle_beta   90.00
_cell.angle_gamma   90.00
#
_symmetry.space_group_name_H-M   'P 1'
#
loop_
_entity.id
_entity.type
_entity.pdbx_description
1 polymer ?
#
loop_
_entity_poly.entity_id
_entity_poly.type
_entity_poly.pdbx_seq_one_letter_code
_entity_poly.pdbx_strand_id
1 'polypeptide(L)'
;MIPGVLGFLWLIAWRWIYYPPAQHPRISPAELRLITADRTENDVQGDNTPARWLDLLRFPQTWGTIIARSFTDPVWFFITDWLPIYLVAKGIELRSGLIAVWIPFIAADVGNFVGGAASGYLIKRGWPVGAARKAIVVFGGIGVTLLIPTILTTNLFAITTLFVIATFSYASFTTIANVLPSDLYHSNSVATVSGLSGTGAGIGTIIAFKLVGYFSDARQATATHAFDPIIVIAGLVPFVGMILVLLLVRNNRATEEGQVRRI
;
A
#
# COMPACT_ATOMS: atom_id res chain seq x y z
N MET A 1 -26.56 8.20 2.89
CA MET A 1 -27.54 7.18 2.45
C MET A 1 -27.40 6.81 0.97
N ILE A 2 -27.22 7.76 0.04
CA ILE A 2 -27.09 7.49 -1.41
C ILE A 2 -25.98 6.48 -1.75
N PRO A 3 -24.74 6.61 -1.22
CA PRO A 3 -23.67 5.63 -1.52
C PRO A 3 -24.01 4.20 -1.09
N GLY A 4 -24.72 4.05 0.03
CA GLY A 4 -25.14 2.71 0.50
C GLY A 4 -26.14 2.05 -0.44
N VAL A 5 -27.11 2.79 -0.96
CA VAL A 5 -28.09 2.28 -1.94
C VAL A 5 -27.37 1.87 -3.24
N LEU A 6 -26.42 2.70 -3.72
CA LEU A 6 -25.61 2.34 -4.89
C LEU A 6 -24.79 1.06 -4.67
N GLY A 7 -24.30 0.82 -3.46
CA GLY A 7 -23.61 -0.42 -3.11
C GLY A 7 -24.52 -1.65 -3.22
N PHE A 8 -25.79 -1.57 -2.80
CA PHE A 8 -26.75 -2.66 -2.98
C PHE A 8 -27.10 -2.90 -4.45
N LEU A 9 -27.29 -1.84 -5.25
CA LEU A 9 -27.50 -1.97 -6.69
C LEU A 9 -26.31 -2.63 -7.37
N TRP A 10 -25.06 -2.26 -6.98
CA TRP A 10 -23.85 -2.91 -7.44
C TRP A 10 -23.79 -4.39 -7.05
N LEU A 11 -24.16 -4.74 -5.82
CA LEU A 11 -24.20 -6.15 -5.39
C LEU A 11 -25.13 -7.00 -6.23
N ILE A 12 -26.33 -6.46 -6.58
CA ILE A 12 -27.28 -7.15 -7.46
C ILE A 12 -26.68 -7.34 -8.84
N ALA A 13 -26.10 -6.28 -9.44
CA ALA A 13 -25.44 -6.34 -10.74
C ALA A 13 -24.26 -7.33 -10.73
N TRP A 14 -23.43 -7.29 -9.69
CA TRP A 14 -22.30 -8.22 -9.49
C TRP A 14 -22.79 -9.68 -9.47
N ARG A 15 -23.84 -9.98 -8.74
CA ARG A 15 -24.38 -11.35 -8.63
C ARG A 15 -24.89 -11.90 -9.96
N TRP A 16 -25.28 -11.05 -10.88
CA TRP A 16 -25.73 -11.45 -12.22
C TRP A 16 -24.60 -11.56 -13.25
N ILE A 17 -23.55 -10.79 -13.08
CA ILE A 17 -22.47 -10.66 -14.07
C ILE A 17 -21.28 -11.55 -13.70
N TYR A 18 -21.02 -11.76 -12.40
CA TYR A 18 -19.84 -12.49 -11.94
C TYR A 18 -20.06 -14.00 -11.96
N TYR A 19 -19.15 -14.68 -12.66
CA TYR A 19 -19.03 -16.14 -12.66
C TYR A 19 -17.58 -16.52 -12.37
N PRO A 20 -17.33 -17.57 -11.56
CA PRO A 20 -15.99 -18.16 -11.48
C PRO A 20 -15.55 -18.66 -12.87
N PRO A 21 -14.25 -18.60 -13.22
CA PRO A 21 -13.77 -18.99 -14.54
C PRO A 21 -14.27 -20.37 -15.00
N ALA A 22 -14.28 -21.36 -14.11
CA ALA A 22 -14.75 -22.72 -14.41
C ALA A 22 -16.26 -22.82 -14.72
N GLN A 23 -17.07 -21.83 -14.31
CA GLN A 23 -18.53 -21.81 -14.47
C GLN A 23 -19.00 -20.72 -15.44
N HIS A 24 -18.07 -19.99 -16.06
CA HIS A 24 -18.40 -18.87 -16.91
C HIS A 24 -18.99 -19.35 -18.25
N PRO A 25 -20.22 -18.95 -18.61
CA PRO A 25 -20.94 -19.53 -19.75
C PRO A 25 -20.32 -19.23 -21.11
N ARG A 26 -19.42 -18.25 -21.21
CA ARG A 26 -18.83 -17.77 -22.47
C ARG A 26 -17.32 -18.02 -22.57
N ILE A 27 -16.69 -18.71 -21.60
CA ILE A 27 -15.27 -18.98 -21.63
C ILE A 27 -14.95 -20.09 -22.63
N SER A 28 -13.93 -19.89 -23.46
CA SER A 28 -13.45 -20.96 -24.34
C SER A 28 -12.59 -21.98 -23.57
N PRO A 29 -12.55 -23.27 -24.01
CA PRO A 29 -11.67 -24.25 -23.38
C PRO A 29 -10.18 -23.86 -23.41
N ALA A 30 -9.75 -23.13 -24.47
CA ALA A 30 -8.39 -22.64 -24.59
C ALA A 30 -8.08 -21.54 -23.57
N GLU A 31 -8.99 -20.61 -23.36
CA GLU A 31 -8.90 -19.54 -22.39
C GLU A 31 -8.95 -20.09 -20.96
N LEU A 32 -9.82 -21.04 -20.67
CA LEU A 32 -9.86 -21.71 -19.37
C LEU A 32 -8.53 -22.41 -19.05
N ARG A 33 -7.94 -23.10 -20.03
CA ARG A 33 -6.61 -23.72 -19.88
C ARG A 33 -5.54 -22.69 -19.59
N LEU A 34 -5.57 -21.52 -20.27
CA LEU A 34 -4.61 -20.44 -20.04
C LEU A 34 -4.73 -19.89 -18.60
N ILE A 35 -5.95 -19.65 -18.13
CA ILE A 35 -6.21 -19.13 -16.78
C ILE A 35 -5.82 -20.14 -15.70
N THR A 36 -5.96 -21.44 -15.99
CA THR A 36 -5.64 -22.51 -15.03
C THR A 36 -4.21 -23.03 -15.15
N ALA A 37 -3.48 -22.67 -16.22
CA ALA A 37 -2.13 -23.18 -16.48
C ALA A 37 -1.10 -22.84 -15.36
N ASP A 38 -1.32 -21.73 -14.66
CA ASP A 38 -0.46 -21.31 -13.52
C ASP A 38 -0.85 -21.96 -12.18
N ARG A 39 -1.96 -22.72 -12.16
CA ARG A 39 -2.34 -23.51 -10.98
C ARG A 39 -1.45 -24.74 -10.97
N THR A 40 -0.52 -24.80 -10.04
CA THR A 40 0.27 -26.00 -9.77
C THR A 40 -0.65 -27.15 -9.39
N GLU A 41 -0.26 -28.39 -9.74
CA GLU A 41 -1.00 -29.61 -9.31
C GLU A 41 -1.25 -29.63 -7.80
N ASN A 42 -0.37 -29.01 -7.02
CA ASN A 42 -0.52 -28.82 -5.57
C ASN A 42 -1.66 -27.83 -5.19
N ASP A 43 -2.00 -26.88 -6.05
CA ASP A 43 -3.17 -26.00 -5.85
C ASP A 43 -4.50 -26.73 -6.14
N VAL A 44 -4.44 -27.82 -6.91
CA VAL A 44 -5.62 -28.64 -7.29
C VAL A 44 -5.82 -29.82 -6.33
N GLN A 45 -4.73 -30.37 -5.80
CA GLN A 45 -4.75 -31.54 -4.88
C GLN A 45 -4.38 -31.19 -3.44
N GLY A 46 -3.90 -29.96 -3.21
CA GLY A 46 -3.52 -29.49 -1.88
C GLY A 46 -4.73 -29.40 -0.96
N ASP A 47 -4.52 -29.87 0.24
CA ASP A 47 -5.42 -29.68 1.37
C ASP A 47 -5.84 -28.20 1.41
N ASN A 48 -7.08 -27.90 1.04
CA ASN A 48 -7.65 -26.54 1.02
C ASN A 48 -7.85 -25.97 2.44
N THR A 49 -7.21 -26.58 3.45
CA THR A 49 -7.22 -26.05 4.80
C THR A 49 -6.41 -24.76 4.83
N PRO A 50 -7.05 -23.64 5.20
CA PRO A 50 -6.33 -22.38 5.33
C PRO A 50 -5.24 -22.54 6.41
N ALA A 51 -4.03 -22.08 6.09
CA ALA A 51 -2.94 -22.09 7.07
C ALA A 51 -3.36 -21.33 8.34
N ARG A 52 -3.04 -21.88 9.50
CA ARG A 52 -3.34 -21.20 10.77
C ARG A 52 -2.54 -19.92 10.84
N TRP A 53 -3.23 -18.81 11.11
CA TRP A 53 -2.60 -17.47 11.14
C TRP A 53 -1.40 -17.38 12.11
N LEU A 54 -1.40 -18.12 13.22
CA LEU A 54 -0.29 -18.19 14.17
C LEU A 54 0.98 -18.81 13.56
N ASP A 55 0.83 -19.81 12.69
CA ASP A 55 1.96 -20.45 12.03
C ASP A 55 2.58 -19.50 11.00
N LEU A 56 1.76 -18.70 10.31
CA LEU A 56 2.23 -17.70 9.37
C LEU A 56 3.07 -16.59 10.04
N LEU A 57 2.78 -16.25 11.31
CA LEU A 57 3.58 -15.25 12.05
C LEU A 57 5.01 -15.73 12.39
N ARG A 58 5.33 -17.00 12.22
CA ARG A 58 6.71 -17.52 12.38
C ARG A 58 7.62 -17.15 11.21
N PHE A 59 7.06 -16.79 10.06
CA PHE A 59 7.83 -16.44 8.87
C PHE A 59 8.21 -14.96 8.86
N PRO A 60 9.50 -14.61 8.68
CA PRO A 60 9.93 -13.20 8.54
C PRO A 60 9.23 -12.47 7.40
N GLN A 61 8.87 -13.18 6.32
CA GLN A 61 8.15 -12.61 5.18
C GLN A 61 6.77 -12.09 5.55
N THR A 62 6.05 -12.77 6.48
CA THR A 62 4.76 -12.28 7.01
C THR A 62 4.94 -10.93 7.71
N TRP A 63 5.98 -10.81 8.54
CA TRP A 63 6.30 -9.54 9.18
C TRP A 63 6.70 -8.47 8.17
N GLY A 64 7.39 -8.86 7.09
CA GLY A 64 7.69 -7.97 5.97
C GLY A 64 6.44 -7.37 5.33
N THR A 65 5.40 -8.17 5.10
CA THR A 65 4.11 -7.69 4.55
C THR A 65 3.33 -6.85 5.56
N ILE A 66 3.32 -7.24 6.85
CA ILE A 66 2.67 -6.48 7.92
C ILE A 66 3.33 -5.10 8.05
N ILE A 67 4.66 -5.05 8.15
CA ILE A 67 5.42 -3.81 8.31
C ILE A 67 5.28 -2.92 7.08
N ALA A 68 5.31 -3.49 5.87
CA ALA A 68 5.13 -2.72 4.64
C ALA A 68 3.87 -1.85 4.72
N ARG A 69 2.74 -2.41 5.13
CA ARG A 69 1.48 -1.68 5.24
C ARG A 69 1.35 -0.86 6.51
N SER A 70 1.83 -1.36 7.65
CA SER A 70 1.78 -0.63 8.92
C SER A 70 2.56 0.69 8.89
N PHE A 71 3.60 0.76 8.05
CA PHE A 71 4.47 1.93 7.92
C PHE A 71 4.10 2.83 6.73
N THR A 72 3.30 2.36 5.79
CA THR A 72 2.85 3.18 4.64
C THR A 72 1.43 3.70 4.82
N ASP A 73 0.47 2.87 5.19
CA ASP A 73 -0.95 3.25 5.23
C ASP A 73 -1.24 4.48 6.15
N PRO A 74 -0.56 4.66 7.32
CA PRO A 74 -0.73 5.87 8.13
C PRO A 74 -0.44 7.18 7.40
N VAL A 75 0.48 7.18 6.42
CA VAL A 75 0.81 8.37 5.63
C VAL A 75 -0.37 8.78 4.75
N TRP A 76 -1.09 7.82 4.18
CA TRP A 76 -2.30 8.10 3.40
C TRP A 76 -3.34 8.82 4.23
N PHE A 77 -3.65 8.28 5.42
CA PHE A 77 -4.61 8.89 6.32
C PHE A 77 -4.14 10.27 6.82
N PHE A 78 -2.84 10.44 7.02
CA PHE A 78 -2.30 11.77 7.31
C PHE A 78 -2.56 12.75 6.15
N ILE A 79 -2.30 12.36 4.92
CA ILE A 79 -2.53 13.21 3.74
C ILE A 79 -4.03 13.52 3.57
N THR A 80 -4.90 12.52 3.72
CA THR A 80 -6.35 12.72 3.50
C THR A 80 -6.97 13.62 4.55
N ASP A 81 -6.59 13.48 5.81
CA ASP A 81 -7.31 14.10 6.92
C ASP A 81 -6.62 15.40 7.40
N TRP A 82 -5.29 15.45 7.31
CA TRP A 82 -4.51 16.51 7.92
C TRP A 82 -3.87 17.50 6.93
N LEU A 83 -3.73 17.16 5.63
CA LEU A 83 -3.17 18.09 4.65
C LEU A 83 -3.91 19.43 4.60
N PRO A 84 -5.26 19.49 4.58
CA PRO A 84 -5.96 20.77 4.58
C PRO A 84 -5.65 21.61 5.81
N ILE A 85 -5.59 20.98 6.99
CA ILE A 85 -5.29 21.66 8.26
C ILE A 85 -3.84 22.12 8.28
N TYR A 86 -2.91 21.32 7.75
CA TYR A 86 -1.50 21.70 7.60
C TYR A 86 -1.32 22.94 6.72
N LEU A 87 -2.03 23.04 5.59
CA LEU A 87 -1.98 24.20 4.71
C LEU A 87 -2.48 25.47 5.42
N VAL A 88 -3.57 25.35 6.17
CA VAL A 88 -4.09 26.47 6.98
C VAL A 88 -3.10 26.90 8.06
N ALA A 89 -2.45 25.95 8.75
CA ALA A 89 -1.42 26.24 9.74
C ALA A 89 -0.18 26.93 9.14
N LYS A 90 0.11 26.71 7.86
CA LYS A 90 1.14 27.43 7.09
C LYS A 90 0.69 28.81 6.60
N GLY A 91 -0.52 29.27 6.95
CA GLY A 91 -1.08 30.57 6.56
C GLY A 91 -1.65 30.59 5.13
N ILE A 92 -1.91 29.45 4.53
CA ILE A 92 -2.46 29.32 3.18
C ILE A 92 -3.99 29.27 3.28
N GLU A 93 -4.69 30.20 2.59
CA GLU A 93 -6.15 30.20 2.53
C GLU A 93 -6.66 28.95 1.81
N LEU A 94 -7.62 28.24 2.42
CA LEU A 94 -8.18 27.00 1.86
C LEU A 94 -8.82 27.22 0.47
N ARG A 95 -9.37 28.40 0.22
CA ARG A 95 -10.04 28.73 -1.06
C ARG A 95 -9.05 28.80 -2.23
N SER A 96 -7.85 29.33 -2.00
CA SER A 96 -6.75 29.33 -2.98
C SER A 96 -6.02 27.99 -3.02
N GLY A 97 -6.08 27.22 -1.92
CA GLY A 97 -5.42 25.92 -1.75
C GLY A 97 -6.23 24.70 -2.17
N LEU A 98 -7.48 24.85 -2.64
CA LEU A 98 -8.33 23.69 -3.04
C LEU A 98 -7.63 22.78 -4.05
N ILE A 99 -7.00 23.35 -5.07
CA ILE A 99 -6.25 22.60 -6.09
C ILE A 99 -5.07 21.88 -5.46
N ALA A 100 -4.36 22.49 -4.53
CA ALA A 100 -3.23 21.90 -3.82
C ALA A 100 -3.63 20.69 -2.96
N VAL A 101 -4.89 20.63 -2.49
CA VAL A 101 -5.42 19.47 -1.78
C VAL A 101 -5.74 18.32 -2.74
N TRP A 102 -6.28 18.61 -3.94
CA TRP A 102 -6.70 17.57 -4.88
C TRP A 102 -5.58 16.94 -5.69
N ILE A 103 -4.55 17.71 -6.08
CA ILE A 103 -3.44 17.23 -6.92
C ILE A 103 -2.72 16.01 -6.32
N PRO A 104 -2.40 15.94 -5.00
CA PRO A 104 -1.81 14.76 -4.40
C PRO A 104 -2.63 13.48 -4.58
N PHE A 105 -3.97 13.55 -4.59
CA PHE A 105 -4.81 12.37 -4.83
C PHE A 105 -4.65 11.84 -6.25
N ILE A 106 -4.64 12.75 -7.25
CA ILE A 106 -4.37 12.38 -8.64
C ILE A 106 -2.96 11.77 -8.75
N ALA A 107 -1.98 12.34 -8.07
CA ALA A 107 -0.62 11.81 -8.03
C ALA A 107 -0.56 10.40 -7.42
N ALA A 108 -1.39 10.11 -6.40
CA ALA A 108 -1.50 8.77 -5.84
C ALA A 108 -2.04 7.77 -6.88
N ASP A 109 -3.10 8.12 -7.60
CA ASP A 109 -3.66 7.25 -8.63
C ASP A 109 -2.62 6.94 -9.72
N VAL A 110 -1.94 7.98 -10.22
CA VAL A 110 -0.84 7.82 -11.20
C VAL A 110 0.29 6.97 -10.60
N GLY A 111 0.64 7.18 -9.33
CA GLY A 111 1.65 6.40 -8.62
C GLY A 111 1.31 4.91 -8.51
N ASN A 112 0.05 4.58 -8.25
CA ASN A 112 -0.44 3.20 -8.23
C ASN A 112 -0.25 2.53 -9.60
N PHE A 113 -0.67 3.19 -10.68
CA PHE A 113 -0.50 2.66 -12.04
C PHE A 113 0.97 2.53 -12.44
N VAL A 114 1.75 3.58 -12.22
CA VAL A 114 3.17 3.62 -12.62
C VAL A 114 3.99 2.63 -11.79
N GLY A 115 3.75 2.54 -10.47
CA GLY A 115 4.44 1.58 -9.60
C GLY A 115 4.22 0.14 -10.03
N GLY A 116 2.96 -0.24 -10.30
CA GLY A 116 2.63 -1.56 -10.83
C GLY A 116 3.22 -1.82 -12.22
N ALA A 117 3.05 -0.88 -13.15
CA ALA A 117 3.57 -0.98 -14.52
C ALA A 117 5.11 -1.04 -14.56
N ALA A 118 5.79 -0.20 -13.77
CA ALA A 118 7.25 -0.19 -13.70
C ALA A 118 7.80 -1.51 -13.17
N SER A 119 7.19 -2.07 -12.12
CA SER A 119 7.56 -3.40 -11.61
C SER A 119 7.35 -4.48 -12.67
N GLY A 120 6.20 -4.47 -13.37
CA GLY A 120 5.91 -5.40 -14.47
C GLY A 120 6.89 -5.25 -15.65
N TYR A 121 7.28 -4.02 -15.98
CA TYR A 121 8.26 -3.74 -17.00
C TYR A 121 9.66 -4.29 -16.67
N LEU A 122 10.11 -4.12 -15.41
CA LEU A 122 11.38 -4.69 -14.96
C LEU A 122 11.38 -6.21 -15.06
N ILE A 123 10.28 -6.86 -14.67
CA ILE A 123 10.12 -8.32 -14.80
C ILE A 123 10.18 -8.75 -16.26
N LYS A 124 9.48 -8.05 -17.17
CA LYS A 124 9.56 -8.32 -18.62
C LYS A 124 10.97 -8.13 -19.18
N ARG A 125 11.80 -7.30 -18.55
CA ARG A 125 13.23 -7.14 -18.89
C ARG A 125 14.14 -8.19 -18.29
N GLY A 126 13.59 -9.21 -17.64
CA GLY A 126 14.35 -10.33 -17.07
C GLY A 126 14.79 -10.15 -15.62
N TRP A 127 14.32 -9.11 -14.92
CA TRP A 127 14.60 -8.99 -13.50
C TRP A 127 13.82 -10.04 -12.71
N PRO A 128 14.45 -10.66 -11.68
CA PRO A 128 13.70 -11.49 -10.75
C PRO A 128 12.55 -10.70 -10.11
N VAL A 129 11.39 -11.35 -9.93
CA VAL A 129 10.18 -10.69 -9.38
C VAL A 129 10.49 -9.95 -8.09
N GLY A 130 11.18 -10.61 -7.14
CA GLY A 130 11.54 -9.99 -5.87
C GLY A 130 12.45 -8.76 -6.01
N ALA A 131 13.39 -8.76 -6.97
CA ALA A 131 14.25 -7.60 -7.23
C ALA A 131 13.45 -6.43 -7.83
N ALA A 132 12.56 -6.71 -8.78
CA ALA A 132 11.68 -5.71 -9.39
C ALA A 132 10.76 -5.07 -8.32
N ARG A 133 10.16 -5.89 -7.45
CA ARG A 133 9.32 -5.39 -6.34
C ARG A 133 10.14 -4.50 -5.39
N LYS A 134 11.31 -4.97 -4.97
CA LYS A 134 12.21 -4.21 -4.08
C LYS A 134 12.64 -2.87 -4.68
N ALA A 135 12.90 -2.80 -5.98
CA ALA A 135 13.27 -1.55 -6.65
C ALA A 135 12.16 -0.48 -6.49
N ILE A 136 10.89 -0.87 -6.66
CA ILE A 136 9.76 0.06 -6.47
C ILE A 136 9.57 0.43 -4.99
N VAL A 137 9.77 -0.53 -4.07
CA VAL A 137 9.74 -0.26 -2.62
C VAL A 137 10.81 0.76 -2.23
N VAL A 138 12.03 0.62 -2.77
CA VAL A 138 13.14 1.58 -2.54
C VAL A 138 12.80 2.95 -3.10
N PHE A 139 12.34 3.01 -4.34
CA PHE A 139 11.89 4.25 -4.96
C PHE A 139 10.82 4.94 -4.10
N GLY A 140 9.79 4.19 -3.70
CA GLY A 140 8.69 4.71 -2.90
C GLY A 140 9.14 5.19 -1.51
N GLY A 141 9.91 4.36 -0.79
CA GLY A 141 10.38 4.70 0.56
C GLY A 141 11.30 5.93 0.60
N ILE A 142 12.17 6.10 -0.40
CA ILE A 142 13.01 7.31 -0.53
C ILE A 142 12.13 8.51 -0.92
N GLY A 143 11.24 8.35 -1.91
CA GLY A 143 10.43 9.46 -2.40
C GLY A 143 9.48 10.05 -1.36
N VAL A 144 8.98 9.26 -0.41
CA VAL A 144 8.13 9.77 0.69
C VAL A 144 8.88 10.70 1.62
N THR A 145 10.21 10.58 1.75
CA THR A 145 11.01 11.51 2.56
C THR A 145 10.95 12.95 2.07
N LEU A 146 10.52 13.18 0.82
CA LEU A 146 10.29 14.52 0.27
C LEU A 146 9.12 15.27 0.93
N LEU A 147 8.37 14.65 1.82
CA LEU A 147 7.49 15.38 2.75
C LEU A 147 8.28 16.27 3.71
N ILE A 148 9.49 15.87 4.13
CA ILE A 148 10.26 16.57 5.16
C ILE A 148 10.61 18.01 4.76
N PRO A 149 11.13 18.29 3.56
CA PRO A 149 11.43 19.66 3.15
C PRO A 149 10.24 20.63 3.15
N THR A 150 8.99 20.13 3.19
CA THR A 150 7.82 21.02 3.24
C THR A 150 7.76 21.87 4.51
N ILE A 151 8.41 21.44 5.59
CA ILE A 151 8.48 22.22 6.83
C ILE A 151 9.28 23.52 6.66
N LEU A 152 10.24 23.55 5.73
CA LEU A 152 11.17 24.65 5.51
C LEU A 152 10.61 25.77 4.62
N THR A 153 9.42 25.59 4.05
CA THR A 153 8.84 26.54 3.10
C THR A 153 7.39 26.86 3.42
N THR A 154 6.97 28.06 3.06
CA THR A 154 5.57 28.50 3.07
C THR A 154 5.04 28.72 1.65
N ASN A 155 5.87 28.46 0.63
CA ASN A 155 5.46 28.60 -0.76
C ASN A 155 4.52 27.46 -1.15
N LEU A 156 3.26 27.80 -1.48
CA LEU A 156 2.21 26.84 -1.84
C LEU A 156 2.65 25.93 -3.00
N PHE A 157 3.29 26.48 -4.03
CA PHE A 157 3.72 25.69 -5.18
C PHE A 157 4.78 24.65 -4.78
N ALA A 158 5.76 25.04 -3.95
CA ALA A 158 6.79 24.14 -3.47
C ALA A 158 6.21 23.04 -2.57
N ILE A 159 5.34 23.41 -1.62
CA ILE A 159 4.63 22.44 -0.75
C ILE A 159 3.85 21.45 -1.60
N THR A 160 3.01 21.93 -2.52
CA THR A 160 2.19 21.06 -3.38
C THR A 160 3.05 20.13 -4.22
N THR A 161 4.12 20.61 -4.82
CA THR A 161 5.03 19.79 -5.64
C THR A 161 5.67 18.67 -4.80
N LEU A 162 6.15 18.99 -3.61
CA LEU A 162 6.74 18.00 -2.70
C LEU A 162 5.72 16.97 -2.25
N PHE A 163 4.49 17.39 -1.92
CA PHE A 163 3.40 16.46 -1.61
C PHE A 163 3.04 15.57 -2.79
N VAL A 164 2.98 16.11 -4.00
CA VAL A 164 2.71 15.35 -5.24
C VAL A 164 3.73 14.24 -5.43
N ILE A 165 5.03 14.57 -5.35
CA ILE A 165 6.10 13.57 -5.52
C ILE A 165 6.08 12.55 -4.40
N ALA A 166 5.90 12.98 -3.15
CA ALA A 166 5.83 12.09 -2.00
C ALA A 166 4.62 11.14 -2.08
N THR A 167 3.44 11.66 -2.47
CA THR A 167 2.22 10.87 -2.58
C THR A 167 2.28 9.88 -3.75
N PHE A 168 2.83 10.29 -4.89
CA PHE A 168 3.13 9.39 -6.02
C PHE A 168 4.04 8.24 -5.58
N SER A 169 5.11 8.55 -4.85
CA SER A 169 6.09 7.58 -4.37
C SER A 169 5.48 6.63 -3.33
N TYR A 170 4.69 7.18 -2.40
CA TYR A 170 3.88 6.43 -1.44
C TYR A 170 2.98 5.40 -2.15
N ALA A 171 2.19 5.86 -3.13
CA ALA A 171 1.24 5.02 -3.84
C ALA A 171 1.95 3.90 -4.62
N SER A 172 3.11 4.19 -5.24
CA SER A 172 3.95 3.18 -5.87
C SER A 172 4.41 2.11 -4.89
N PHE A 173 4.83 2.49 -3.68
CA PHE A 173 5.21 1.55 -2.63
C PHE A 173 4.02 0.70 -2.17
N THR A 174 2.90 1.33 -1.84
CA THR A 174 1.68 0.67 -1.35
C THR A 174 1.14 -0.34 -2.35
N THR A 175 1.19 -0.03 -3.65
CA THR A 175 0.82 -1.00 -4.70
C THR A 175 1.63 -2.29 -4.57
N ILE A 176 2.93 -2.20 -4.36
CA ILE A 176 3.77 -3.37 -4.18
C ILE A 176 3.48 -4.05 -2.83
N ALA A 177 3.31 -3.29 -1.76
CA ALA A 177 2.98 -3.85 -0.45
C ALA A 177 1.70 -4.71 -0.47
N ASN A 178 0.69 -4.30 -1.25
CA ASN A 178 -0.55 -5.04 -1.45
C ASN A 178 -0.38 -6.33 -2.29
N VAL A 179 0.61 -6.37 -3.19
CA VAL A 179 0.89 -7.54 -4.04
C VAL A 179 1.80 -8.55 -3.32
N LEU A 180 2.64 -8.13 -2.37
CA LEU A 180 3.59 -9.02 -1.68
C LEU A 180 2.97 -10.32 -1.13
N PRO A 181 1.78 -10.34 -0.51
CA PRO A 181 1.19 -11.60 -0.05
C PRO A 181 0.98 -12.62 -1.17
N SER A 182 0.54 -12.19 -2.36
CA SER A 182 0.33 -13.09 -3.50
C SER A 182 1.62 -13.53 -4.18
N ASP A 183 2.69 -12.74 -4.08
CA ASP A 183 4.01 -13.11 -4.59
C ASP A 183 4.74 -14.10 -3.67
N LEU A 184 4.48 -14.02 -2.35
CA LEU A 184 5.21 -14.76 -1.32
C LEU A 184 4.55 -16.06 -0.88
N TYR A 185 3.21 -16.16 -1.00
CA TYR A 185 2.43 -17.26 -0.43
C TYR A 185 1.58 -17.96 -1.47
N HIS A 186 1.25 -19.23 -1.19
CA HIS A 186 0.26 -19.99 -1.98
C HIS A 186 -1.15 -19.42 -1.78
N SER A 187 -2.04 -19.68 -2.74
CA SER A 187 -3.40 -19.14 -2.81
C SER A 187 -4.23 -19.35 -1.53
N ASN A 188 -4.06 -20.47 -0.83
CA ASN A 188 -4.75 -20.80 0.42
C ASN A 188 -4.33 -19.90 1.62
N SER A 189 -3.15 -19.27 1.57
CA SER A 189 -2.59 -18.45 2.65
C SER A 189 -2.64 -16.94 2.35
N VAL A 190 -2.80 -16.55 1.08
CA VAL A 190 -2.78 -15.13 0.65
C VAL A 190 -3.83 -14.30 1.39
N ALA A 191 -5.05 -14.79 1.52
CA ALA A 191 -6.12 -14.06 2.20
C ALA A 191 -5.79 -13.82 3.67
N THR A 192 -5.25 -14.83 4.36
CA THR A 192 -4.86 -14.73 5.77
C THR A 192 -3.71 -13.74 5.97
N VAL A 193 -2.66 -13.81 5.13
CA VAL A 193 -1.52 -12.87 5.20
C VAL A 193 -1.96 -11.45 4.86
N SER A 194 -2.83 -11.27 3.86
CA SER A 194 -3.40 -9.97 3.52
C SER A 194 -4.23 -9.40 4.67
N GLY A 195 -5.02 -10.24 5.36
CA GLY A 195 -5.76 -9.86 6.55
C GLY A 195 -4.85 -9.42 7.71
N LEU A 196 -3.78 -10.18 7.98
CA LEU A 196 -2.77 -9.82 8.99
C LEU A 196 -2.09 -8.50 8.66
N SER A 197 -1.71 -8.28 7.40
CA SER A 197 -1.09 -7.02 6.98
C SER A 197 -2.06 -5.84 7.08
N GLY A 198 -3.35 -6.04 6.75
CA GLY A 198 -4.39 -5.04 6.95
C GLY A 198 -4.64 -4.71 8.42
N THR A 199 -4.62 -5.71 9.30
CA THR A 199 -4.71 -5.50 10.76
C THR A 199 -3.52 -4.68 11.25
N GLY A 200 -2.30 -5.01 10.81
CA GLY A 200 -1.10 -4.22 11.11
C GLY A 200 -1.21 -2.77 10.63
N ALA A 201 -1.71 -2.55 9.42
CA ALA A 201 -1.98 -1.21 8.89
C ALA A 201 -2.95 -0.41 9.77
N GLY A 202 -4.05 -1.05 10.21
CA GLY A 202 -5.01 -0.44 11.13
C GLY A 202 -4.36 -0.04 12.46
N ILE A 203 -3.55 -0.92 13.05
CA ILE A 203 -2.81 -0.61 14.30
C ILE A 203 -1.84 0.56 14.06
N GLY A 204 -1.07 0.54 12.96
CA GLY A 204 -0.17 1.63 12.59
C GLY A 204 -0.89 2.97 12.46
N THR A 205 -2.07 2.97 11.82
CA THR A 205 -2.91 4.16 11.66
C THR A 205 -3.43 4.69 13.00
N ILE A 206 -3.88 3.82 13.91
CA ILE A 206 -4.32 4.21 15.26
C ILE A 206 -3.18 4.88 16.03
N ILE A 207 -1.97 4.30 15.97
CA ILE A 207 -0.79 4.88 16.60
C ILE A 207 -0.47 6.25 16.01
N ALA A 208 -0.47 6.36 14.68
CA ALA A 208 -0.20 7.61 13.98
C ALA A 208 -1.20 8.71 14.37
N PHE A 209 -2.50 8.41 14.40
CA PHE A 209 -3.52 9.40 14.80
C PHE A 209 -3.35 9.87 16.25
N LYS A 210 -3.02 8.95 17.16
CA LYS A 210 -2.72 9.34 18.55
C LYS A 210 -1.50 10.26 18.64
N LEU A 211 -0.45 9.99 17.86
CA LEU A 211 0.73 10.85 17.79
C LEU A 211 0.37 12.23 17.21
N VAL A 212 -0.40 12.27 16.12
CA VAL A 212 -0.85 13.53 15.52
C VAL A 212 -1.65 14.35 16.54
N GLY A 213 -2.64 13.74 17.21
CA GLY A 213 -3.42 14.42 18.24
C GLY A 213 -2.55 14.97 19.37
N TYR A 214 -1.65 14.14 19.90
CA TYR A 214 -0.75 14.57 20.97
C TYR A 214 0.12 15.78 20.59
N PHE A 215 0.73 15.76 19.42
CA PHE A 215 1.59 16.88 18.96
C PHE A 215 0.77 18.11 18.59
N SER A 216 -0.41 17.95 18.02
CA SER A 216 -1.32 19.04 17.70
C SER A 216 -1.79 19.77 18.96
N ASP A 217 -2.24 19.03 19.98
CA ASP A 217 -2.71 19.60 21.26
C ASP A 217 -1.57 20.25 22.05
N ALA A 218 -0.41 19.57 22.12
CA ALA A 218 0.74 20.06 22.89
C ALA A 218 1.35 21.36 22.32
N ARG A 219 1.15 21.65 21.04
CA ARG A 219 1.76 22.83 20.37
C ARG A 219 0.76 23.91 19.96
N GLN A 220 -0.50 23.78 20.35
CA GLN A 220 -1.61 24.63 19.91
C GLN A 220 -1.70 24.65 18.37
N ALA A 221 -2.74 24.06 17.81
CA ALA A 221 -2.92 23.80 16.36
C ALA A 221 -2.81 25.04 15.44
N THR A 222 -2.77 26.24 16.00
CA THR A 222 -2.60 27.54 15.29
C THR A 222 -1.15 27.96 15.10
N ALA A 223 -0.16 27.28 15.72
CA ALA A 223 1.26 27.62 15.53
C ALA A 223 1.76 27.09 14.18
N THR A 224 2.44 27.92 13.40
CA THR A 224 2.97 27.61 12.06
C THR A 224 3.83 26.33 12.02
N HIS A 225 4.43 25.94 13.15
CA HIS A 225 5.31 24.79 13.29
C HIS A 225 4.67 23.62 14.08
N ALA A 226 3.36 23.65 14.35
CA ALA A 226 2.69 22.61 15.12
C ALA A 226 2.79 21.21 14.47
N PHE A 227 2.74 21.17 13.14
CA PHE A 227 2.76 19.93 12.37
C PHE A 227 4.17 19.46 11.93
N ASP A 228 5.23 20.25 12.15
CA ASP A 228 6.58 19.89 11.70
C ASP A 228 7.05 18.51 12.19
N PRO A 229 6.91 18.12 13.48
CA PRO A 229 7.31 16.79 13.92
C PRO A 229 6.52 15.68 13.23
N ILE A 230 5.25 15.93 12.97
CA ILE A 230 4.35 14.94 12.35
C ILE A 230 4.76 14.71 10.90
N ILE A 231 5.07 15.79 10.15
CA ILE A 231 5.57 15.72 8.77
C ILE A 231 6.89 14.93 8.72
N VAL A 232 7.81 15.19 9.65
CA VAL A 232 9.08 14.46 9.73
C VAL A 232 8.83 12.97 10.00
N ILE A 233 7.96 12.65 10.93
CA ILE A 233 7.58 11.25 11.23
C ILE A 233 6.93 10.62 10.00
N ALA A 234 5.97 11.30 9.34
CA ALA A 234 5.29 10.81 8.16
C ALA A 234 6.25 10.55 6.98
N GLY A 235 7.31 11.35 6.84
CA GLY A 235 8.35 11.15 5.84
C GLY A 235 9.33 10.03 6.17
N LEU A 236 9.66 9.84 7.46
CA LEU A 236 10.67 8.85 7.89
C LEU A 236 10.09 7.45 8.10
N VAL A 237 8.85 7.33 8.56
CA VAL A 237 8.25 6.02 8.88
C VAL A 237 8.23 5.09 7.67
N PRO A 238 7.77 5.48 6.46
CA PRO A 238 7.84 4.62 5.28
C PRO A 238 9.27 4.30 4.84
N PHE A 239 10.21 5.19 5.06
CA PHE A 239 11.63 4.94 4.78
C PHE A 239 12.17 3.82 5.68
N VAL A 240 11.88 3.86 6.98
CA VAL A 240 12.21 2.77 7.91
C VAL A 240 11.49 1.49 7.51
N GLY A 241 10.19 1.58 7.15
CA GLY A 241 9.41 0.47 6.62
C GLY A 241 10.05 -0.17 5.40
N MET A 242 10.54 0.62 4.46
CA MET A 242 11.31 0.16 3.30
C MET A 242 12.52 -0.69 3.72
N ILE A 243 13.34 -0.18 4.64
CA ILE A 243 14.54 -0.90 5.12
C ILE A 243 14.14 -2.25 5.72
N LEU A 244 13.12 -2.26 6.58
CA LEU A 244 12.63 -3.48 7.21
C LEU A 244 12.08 -4.49 6.20
N VAL A 245 11.34 -4.02 5.18
CA VAL A 245 10.87 -4.86 4.08
C VAL A 245 12.03 -5.48 3.31
N LEU A 246 13.07 -4.70 2.99
CA LEU A 246 14.25 -5.21 2.29
C LEU A 246 14.98 -6.28 3.09
N LEU A 247 14.99 -6.19 4.42
CA LEU A 247 15.63 -7.14 5.32
C LEU A 247 14.80 -8.42 5.53
N LEU A 248 13.49 -8.28 5.69
CA LEU A 248 12.58 -9.37 6.04
C LEU A 248 12.10 -10.15 4.82
N VAL A 249 11.82 -9.46 3.71
CA VAL A 249 11.43 -10.10 2.45
C VAL A 249 12.71 -10.53 1.71
N ARG A 250 13.28 -11.64 2.13
CA ARG A 250 14.48 -12.21 1.50
C ARG A 250 14.08 -13.07 0.29
N ASN A 251 14.95 -13.08 -0.75
CA ASN A 251 14.88 -14.02 -1.87
C ASN A 251 15.33 -15.43 -1.40
N ASN A 252 14.78 -15.93 -0.31
CA ASN A 252 15.13 -17.26 0.14
C ASN A 252 14.43 -18.30 -0.71
N ARG A 253 15.21 -19.27 -1.17
CA ARG A 253 14.70 -20.53 -1.69
C ARG A 253 13.68 -21.07 -0.68
N ALA A 254 12.50 -21.43 -1.17
CA ALA A 254 11.44 -22.01 -0.36
C ALA A 254 12.05 -23.10 0.54
N THR A 255 11.78 -23.03 1.82
CA THR A 255 11.91 -24.18 2.70
C THR A 255 10.91 -25.20 2.18
N GLU A 256 11.31 -26.46 2.00
CA GLU A 256 10.50 -27.54 1.42
C GLU A 256 9.20 -27.87 2.19
N GLU A 257 8.90 -27.15 3.23
CA GLU A 257 7.68 -27.26 4.06
C GLU A 257 6.47 -26.48 3.52
N GLY A 258 6.40 -26.29 2.22
CA GLY A 258 5.12 -26.19 1.51
C GLY A 258 4.35 -24.87 1.53
N GLN A 259 4.75 -23.79 2.21
CA GLN A 259 3.88 -22.63 2.39
C GLN A 259 4.39 -21.29 1.84
N VAL A 260 5.66 -21.17 1.49
CA VAL A 260 6.24 -19.93 0.96
C VAL A 260 6.69 -20.13 -0.48
N ARG A 261 6.13 -19.38 -1.42
CA ARG A 261 6.56 -19.37 -2.82
C ARG A 261 7.97 -18.80 -2.96
N ARG A 262 8.73 -19.31 -3.95
CA ARG A 262 9.95 -18.65 -4.43
C ARG A 262 9.58 -17.40 -5.21
N ILE A 263 10.13 -16.27 -4.83
CA ILE A 263 10.11 -15.05 -5.63
C ILE A 263 11.33 -15.02 -6.52
#